data_98b73c4e96751204f8efeb857f667d5f
#
_entry.id   98b73c4e96751204f8efeb857f667d5f
#
_cell.length_a   1.000
_cell.length_b   1.000
_cell.length_c   1.000
_cell.angle_alpha   90.00
_cell.angle_beta   90.00
_cell.angle_gamma   90.00
#
_symmetry.space_group_name_H-M   'P 1'
#
loop_
_entity.id
_entity.type
_entity.pdbx_description
1 polymer ?
#
loop_
_entity_poly.entity_id
_entity_poly.type
_entity_poly.pdbx_seq_one_letter_code
_entity_poly.pdbx_strand_id
1 'polypeptide(L)'
;MVNTQHEPSFPMFISTITPHTFEQSEFIEEFCNKLKGIGIKPVRCVMTDFDRRNPMEKARRCIEGCHGVIVLGLERSHAYFYRDKEGSEKESEAMHRRYSSAWLQLETGMAIGMGKDIFVLCQKNLYGDGIFDRNWNSYTPVELDMPLDINDPMIKETLRVLEVYKKEIEANK
;
A
#
# COMPACT_ATOMS: atom_id res chain seq x y z
N MET A 1 3.67 37.67 4.87
CA MET A 1 2.88 36.81 3.96
C MET A 1 2.62 35.52 4.71
N VAL A 2 1.38 35.31 5.16
CA VAL A 2 0.99 34.09 5.87
C VAL A 2 0.90 32.98 4.82
N ASN A 3 1.81 32.02 4.90
CA ASN A 3 1.81 30.84 4.03
C ASN A 3 0.64 29.95 4.51
N THR A 4 -0.54 30.15 3.96
CA THR A 4 -1.69 29.26 4.18
C THR A 4 -1.39 27.94 3.48
N GLN A 5 -0.67 27.06 4.17
CA GLN A 5 -0.61 25.67 3.78
C GLN A 5 -2.06 25.15 3.87
N HIS A 6 -2.69 24.97 2.73
CA HIS A 6 -3.98 24.29 2.65
C HIS A 6 -3.82 22.90 3.29
N GLU A 7 -4.61 22.61 4.33
CA GLU A 7 -4.64 21.27 4.90
C GLU A 7 -4.98 20.25 3.82
N PRO A 8 -4.27 19.11 3.77
CA PRO A 8 -4.52 18.09 2.75
C PRO A 8 -5.96 17.57 2.86
N SER A 9 -6.75 17.78 1.81
CA SER A 9 -8.19 17.55 1.81
C SER A 9 -8.63 16.34 0.98
N PHE A 10 -7.74 15.74 0.18
CA PHE A 10 -8.05 14.61 -0.68
C PHE A 10 -7.68 13.28 0.00
N PRO A 11 -8.63 12.58 0.67
CA PRO A 11 -8.33 11.39 1.43
C PRO A 11 -8.02 10.19 0.52
N MET A 12 -6.86 9.55 0.75
CA MET A 12 -6.45 8.27 0.18
C MET A 12 -6.14 7.28 1.31
N PHE A 13 -6.66 6.08 1.23
CA PHE A 13 -6.36 5.04 2.20
C PHE A 13 -4.97 4.45 1.94
N ILE A 14 -4.17 4.32 2.99
CA ILE A 14 -2.84 3.72 2.91
C ILE A 14 -2.89 2.34 3.56
N SER A 15 -2.92 1.31 2.71
CA SER A 15 -2.80 -0.08 3.14
C SER A 15 -1.32 -0.45 3.22
N THR A 16 -0.81 -0.63 4.43
CA THR A 16 0.60 -1.00 4.67
C THR A 16 0.74 -1.83 5.93
N ILE A 17 1.90 -2.41 6.13
CA ILE A 17 2.22 -3.15 7.35
C ILE A 17 2.31 -2.23 8.57
N THR A 18 2.17 -2.80 9.76
CA THR A 18 2.72 -2.17 10.97
C THR A 18 4.24 -2.32 10.90
N PRO A 19 5.01 -1.20 10.85
CA PRO A 19 6.45 -1.28 10.71
C PRO A 19 7.06 -2.01 11.90
N HIS A 20 8.09 -2.81 11.66
CA HIS A 20 8.83 -3.55 12.67
C HIS A 20 10.33 -3.21 12.67
N THR A 21 10.76 -2.35 11.74
CA THR A 21 12.10 -1.75 11.74
C THR A 21 11.99 -0.22 11.72
N PHE A 22 13.05 0.44 12.16
CA PHE A 22 13.15 1.90 12.12
C PHE A 22 13.06 2.42 10.68
N GLU A 23 13.80 1.77 9.76
CA GLU A 23 13.81 2.11 8.33
C GLU A 23 12.40 2.08 7.71
N GLN A 24 11.61 1.04 8.00
CA GLN A 24 10.22 0.96 7.53
C GLN A 24 9.34 2.07 8.12
N SER A 25 9.51 2.38 9.41
CA SER A 25 8.76 3.43 10.08
C SER A 25 9.04 4.79 9.46
N GLU A 26 10.31 5.12 9.30
CA GLU A 26 10.78 6.37 8.71
C GLU A 26 10.29 6.52 7.27
N PHE A 27 10.46 5.48 6.46
CA PHE A 27 10.01 5.47 5.06
C PHE A 27 8.48 5.70 4.93
N ILE A 28 7.67 5.01 5.74
CA ILE A 28 6.21 5.18 5.73
C ILE A 28 5.82 6.61 6.13
N GLU A 29 6.47 7.17 7.14
CA GLU A 29 6.20 8.54 7.60
C GLU A 29 6.59 9.57 6.55
N GLU A 30 7.77 9.44 5.96
CA GLU A 30 8.23 10.33 4.89
C GLU A 30 7.34 10.23 3.65
N PHE A 31 6.91 9.03 3.26
CA PHE A 31 5.97 8.83 2.16
C PHE A 31 4.64 9.54 2.43
N CYS A 32 4.09 9.38 3.64
CA CYS A 32 2.88 10.11 4.05
C CYS A 32 3.08 11.63 4.02
N ASN A 33 4.26 12.13 4.39
CA ASN A 33 4.56 13.56 4.34
C ASN A 33 4.67 14.08 2.90
N LYS A 34 5.25 13.30 1.98
CA LYS A 34 5.24 13.64 0.55
C LYS A 34 3.83 13.68 -0.03
N LEU A 35 2.95 12.74 0.35
CA LEU A 35 1.53 12.77 -0.04
C LEU A 35 0.83 14.05 0.44
N LYS A 36 1.05 14.44 1.70
CA LYS A 36 0.51 15.72 2.21
C LYS A 36 1.01 16.92 1.42
N GLY A 37 2.28 16.89 0.99
CA GLY A 37 2.90 17.94 0.17
C GLY A 37 2.20 18.19 -1.17
N ILE A 38 1.53 17.17 -1.73
CA ILE A 38 0.71 17.28 -2.96
C ILE A 38 -0.79 17.40 -2.67
N GLY A 39 -1.18 17.65 -1.39
CA GLY A 39 -2.55 17.87 -0.95
C GLY A 39 -3.38 16.58 -0.76
N ILE A 40 -2.74 15.41 -0.75
CA ILE A 40 -3.38 14.13 -0.43
C ILE A 40 -3.33 13.93 1.09
N LYS A 41 -4.49 13.59 1.68
CA LYS A 41 -4.62 13.23 3.10
C LYS A 41 -4.45 11.71 3.24
N PRO A 42 -3.30 11.21 3.76
CA PRO A 42 -3.14 9.78 4.01
C PRO A 42 -4.03 9.35 5.17
N VAL A 43 -4.86 8.35 4.94
CA VAL A 43 -5.74 7.73 5.94
C VAL A 43 -5.23 6.34 6.24
N ARG A 44 -4.85 6.08 7.49
CA ARG A 44 -4.37 4.77 7.95
C ARG A 44 -5.32 4.21 9.00
N CYS A 45 -5.57 2.91 8.91
CA CYS A 45 -6.32 2.21 9.96
C CYS A 45 -5.33 1.78 11.05
N VAL A 46 -5.24 2.57 12.14
CA VAL A 46 -4.31 2.29 13.23
C VAL A 46 -4.90 1.25 14.16
N MET A 47 -4.10 0.25 14.54
CA MET A 47 -4.54 -0.92 15.35
C MET A 47 -5.15 -0.55 16.71
N THR A 48 -4.70 0.56 17.33
CA THR A 48 -5.25 1.06 18.60
C THR A 48 -6.71 1.47 18.50
N ASP A 49 -7.16 1.80 17.31
CA ASP A 49 -8.53 2.24 17.02
C ASP A 49 -9.42 1.10 16.52
N PHE A 50 -8.91 -0.11 16.37
CA PHE A 50 -9.72 -1.25 15.95
C PHE A 50 -10.76 -1.61 17.02
N ASP A 51 -12.02 -1.73 16.61
CA ASP A 51 -12.95 -2.56 17.35
C ASP A 51 -12.48 -4.02 17.22
N ARG A 52 -11.97 -4.58 18.32
CA ARG A 52 -11.46 -5.95 18.37
C ARG A 52 -12.48 -6.99 17.94
N ARG A 53 -13.77 -6.66 17.97
CA ARG A 53 -14.86 -7.55 17.54
C ARG A 53 -15.06 -7.55 16.03
N ASN A 54 -14.75 -6.43 15.37
CA ASN A 54 -14.93 -6.32 13.91
C ASN A 54 -13.91 -5.37 13.27
N PRO A 55 -12.62 -5.78 13.19
CA PRO A 55 -11.57 -4.93 12.60
C PRO A 55 -11.81 -4.68 11.11
N MET A 56 -12.45 -5.62 10.40
CA MET A 56 -12.77 -5.48 8.98
C MET A 56 -13.78 -4.35 8.73
N GLU A 57 -14.75 -4.18 9.60
CA GLU A 57 -15.76 -3.11 9.48
C GLU A 57 -15.12 -1.73 9.62
N LYS A 58 -14.13 -1.57 10.49
CA LYS A 58 -13.40 -0.31 10.59
C LYS A 58 -12.56 -0.03 9.35
N ALA A 59 -11.82 -1.02 8.83
CA ALA A 59 -11.07 -0.90 7.59
C ALA A 59 -12.01 -0.50 6.43
N ARG A 60 -13.17 -1.17 6.32
CA ARG A 60 -14.21 -0.86 5.33
C ARG A 60 -14.63 0.60 5.38
N ARG A 61 -14.96 1.13 6.57
CA ARG A 61 -15.37 2.54 6.75
C ARG A 61 -14.26 3.52 6.38
N CYS A 62 -13.01 3.22 6.73
CA CYS A 62 -11.86 4.05 6.36
C CYS A 62 -11.70 4.11 4.84
N ILE A 63 -11.80 2.95 4.16
CA ILE A 63 -11.70 2.85 2.70
C ILE A 63 -12.88 3.58 2.02
N GLU A 64 -14.09 3.40 2.53
CA GLU A 64 -15.31 4.02 2.01
C GLU A 64 -15.19 5.54 1.96
N GLY A 65 -14.61 6.15 2.99
CA GLY A 65 -14.39 7.60 3.10
C GLY A 65 -13.22 8.14 2.24
N CYS A 66 -12.53 7.27 1.48
CA CYS A 66 -11.38 7.65 0.65
C CYS A 66 -11.73 7.62 -0.85
N HIS A 67 -10.99 8.40 -1.65
CA HIS A 67 -11.14 8.39 -3.11
C HIS A 67 -10.52 7.15 -3.75
N GLY A 68 -9.44 6.65 -3.19
CA GLY A 68 -8.75 5.46 -3.66
C GLY A 68 -7.84 4.88 -2.57
N VAL A 69 -7.10 3.85 -2.92
CA VAL A 69 -6.20 3.12 -2.01
C VAL A 69 -4.78 3.09 -2.58
N ILE A 70 -3.83 3.41 -1.74
CA ILE A 70 -2.41 3.20 -2.01
C ILE A 70 -1.96 2.00 -1.18
N VAL A 71 -1.56 0.95 -1.86
CA VAL A 71 -1.00 -0.26 -1.24
C VAL A 71 0.51 -0.12 -1.20
N LEU A 72 1.07 -0.10 0.00
CA LEU A 72 2.50 -0.05 0.22
C LEU A 72 2.97 -1.37 0.83
N GLY A 73 3.34 -2.30 -0.05
CA GLY A 73 3.80 -3.64 0.31
C GLY A 73 5.25 -3.66 0.76
N LEU A 74 5.46 -3.80 2.06
CA LEU A 74 6.78 -3.96 2.65
C LEU A 74 6.92 -5.36 3.27
N GLU A 75 8.14 -5.85 3.43
CA GLU A 75 8.42 -7.12 4.05
C GLU A 75 7.94 -7.12 5.51
N ARG A 76 7.16 -8.13 5.88
CA ARG A 76 6.76 -8.42 7.25
C ARG A 76 7.35 -9.71 7.75
N SER A 77 7.45 -10.71 6.90
CA SER A 77 7.98 -12.03 7.26
C SER A 77 8.87 -12.59 6.17
N HIS A 78 9.88 -13.33 6.59
CA HIS A 78 10.88 -13.94 5.74
C HIS A 78 10.91 -15.45 6.01
N ALA A 79 10.53 -16.25 5.00
CA ALA A 79 10.66 -17.68 5.03
C ALA A 79 12.00 -18.08 4.41
N TYR A 80 12.91 -18.61 5.23
CA TYR A 80 14.23 -19.08 4.76
C TYR A 80 14.11 -20.32 3.87
N PHE A 81 13.14 -21.19 4.18
CA PHE A 81 12.78 -22.34 3.36
C PHE A 81 11.26 -22.37 3.21
N TYR A 82 10.80 -22.61 2.02
CA TYR A 82 9.39 -22.67 1.68
C TYR A 82 9.14 -23.81 0.70
N ARG A 83 8.11 -24.62 0.97
CA ARG A 83 7.62 -25.65 0.07
C ARG A 83 6.21 -25.30 -0.34
N ASP A 84 5.98 -25.18 -1.65
CA ASP A 84 4.68 -24.88 -2.23
C ASP A 84 4.03 -26.15 -2.76
N LYS A 85 2.73 -26.29 -2.55
CA LYS A 85 1.92 -27.42 -3.05
C LYS A 85 2.47 -28.80 -2.67
N GLU A 86 2.95 -28.91 -1.43
CA GLU A 86 3.55 -30.13 -0.91
C GLU A 86 2.67 -31.36 -1.19
N GLY A 87 3.28 -32.44 -1.66
CA GLY A 87 2.61 -33.71 -2.00
C GLY A 87 1.86 -33.71 -3.34
N SER A 88 1.96 -32.66 -4.16
CA SER A 88 1.37 -32.61 -5.49
C SER A 88 2.42 -32.69 -6.61
N GLU A 89 1.98 -32.99 -7.84
CA GLU A 89 2.85 -32.94 -9.03
C GLU A 89 3.43 -31.55 -9.32
N LYS A 90 2.87 -30.51 -8.69
CA LYS A 90 3.31 -29.12 -8.81
C LYS A 90 4.09 -28.65 -7.58
N GLU A 91 4.54 -29.58 -6.76
CA GLU A 91 5.38 -29.26 -5.61
C GLU A 91 6.63 -28.51 -6.04
N SER A 92 6.95 -27.46 -5.35
CA SER A 92 8.17 -26.68 -5.56
C SER A 92 8.77 -26.19 -4.25
N GLU A 93 10.08 -26.07 -4.24
CA GLU A 93 10.82 -25.52 -3.11
C GLU A 93 11.39 -24.15 -3.49
N ALA A 94 11.44 -23.27 -2.51
CA ALA A 94 12.07 -21.96 -2.65
C ALA A 94 12.79 -21.56 -1.37
N MET A 95 13.84 -20.78 -1.53
CA MET A 95 14.60 -20.18 -0.44
C MET A 95 14.32 -18.68 -0.39
N HIS A 96 14.39 -18.13 0.83
CA HIS A 96 14.33 -16.69 1.04
C HIS A 96 13.10 -15.99 0.46
N ARG A 97 11.90 -16.57 0.63
CA ARG A 97 10.65 -15.87 0.26
C ARG A 97 10.30 -14.80 1.29
N ARG A 98 10.00 -13.61 0.79
CA ARG A 98 9.58 -12.46 1.59
C ARG A 98 8.10 -12.19 1.37
N TYR A 99 7.37 -12.00 2.46
CA TYR A 99 5.93 -11.75 2.43
C TYR A 99 5.58 -10.44 3.10
N SER A 100 4.60 -9.76 2.54
CA SER A 100 3.92 -8.67 3.22
C SER A 100 2.79 -9.21 4.12
N SER A 101 1.95 -8.35 4.64
CA SER A 101 0.83 -8.76 5.48
C SER A 101 -0.37 -9.20 4.66
N ALA A 102 -1.04 -10.28 5.09
CA ALA A 102 -2.32 -10.70 4.51
C ALA A 102 -3.42 -9.62 4.65
N TRP A 103 -3.28 -8.70 5.60
CA TRP A 103 -4.19 -7.55 5.73
C TRP A 103 -4.23 -6.66 4.49
N LEU A 104 -3.09 -6.47 3.80
CA LEU A 104 -3.04 -5.70 2.58
C LEU A 104 -3.90 -6.34 1.48
N GLN A 105 -3.89 -7.67 1.38
CA GLN A 105 -4.72 -8.41 0.43
C GLN A 105 -6.21 -8.22 0.74
N LEU A 106 -6.59 -8.31 2.03
CA LEU A 106 -7.98 -8.14 2.46
C LEU A 106 -8.49 -6.71 2.24
N GLU A 107 -7.73 -5.71 2.65
CA GLU A 107 -8.07 -4.29 2.47
C GLU A 107 -8.18 -3.93 1.00
N THR A 108 -7.24 -4.41 0.18
CA THR A 108 -7.27 -4.17 -1.27
C THR A 108 -8.44 -4.87 -1.93
N GLY A 109 -8.74 -6.12 -1.55
CA GLY A 109 -9.92 -6.84 -2.05
C GLY A 109 -11.23 -6.13 -1.71
N MET A 110 -11.36 -5.58 -0.50
CA MET A 110 -12.50 -4.73 -0.13
C MET A 110 -12.58 -3.48 -1.00
N ALA A 111 -11.47 -2.80 -1.21
CA ALA A 111 -11.41 -1.58 -2.02
C ALA A 111 -11.82 -1.84 -3.47
N ILE A 112 -11.34 -2.93 -4.07
CA ILE A 112 -11.75 -3.38 -5.42
C ILE A 112 -13.26 -3.64 -5.45
N GLY A 113 -13.79 -4.37 -4.46
CA GLY A 113 -15.22 -4.62 -4.35
C GLY A 113 -16.09 -3.37 -4.18
N MET A 114 -15.50 -2.27 -3.71
CA MET A 114 -16.13 -0.94 -3.60
C MET A 114 -15.91 -0.06 -4.84
N GLY A 115 -15.25 -0.55 -5.88
CA GLY A 115 -14.92 0.23 -7.08
C GLY A 115 -13.92 1.35 -6.85
N LYS A 116 -13.03 1.22 -5.85
CA LYS A 116 -11.97 2.18 -5.58
C LYS A 116 -10.79 1.98 -6.51
N ASP A 117 -10.16 3.07 -6.93
CA ASP A 117 -8.90 3.03 -7.67
C ASP A 117 -7.76 2.58 -6.74
N ILE A 118 -6.88 1.72 -7.27
CA ILE A 118 -5.81 1.07 -6.52
C ILE A 118 -4.46 1.45 -7.14
N PHE A 119 -3.53 1.88 -6.29
CA PHE A 119 -2.14 2.16 -6.63
C PHE A 119 -1.24 1.26 -5.81
N VAL A 120 -0.44 0.42 -6.45
CA VAL A 120 0.38 -0.58 -5.75
C VAL A 120 1.85 -0.24 -5.88
N LEU A 121 2.49 -0.06 -4.74
CA LEU A 121 3.95 -0.01 -4.60
C LEU A 121 4.37 -1.19 -3.73
N CYS A 122 5.46 -1.84 -4.06
CA CYS A 122 5.96 -2.93 -3.24
C CYS A 122 7.49 -2.96 -3.22
N GLN A 123 8.02 -3.36 -2.09
CA GLN A 123 9.44 -3.67 -1.96
C GLN A 123 9.82 -4.76 -2.96
N LYS A 124 10.93 -4.57 -3.65
CA LYS A 124 11.50 -5.56 -4.56
C LYS A 124 11.74 -6.89 -3.87
N ASN A 125 11.51 -7.97 -4.59
CA ASN A 125 11.61 -9.34 -4.08
C ASN A 125 10.55 -9.75 -3.04
N LEU A 126 9.49 -8.99 -2.86
CA LEU A 126 8.29 -9.56 -2.23
C LEU A 126 7.73 -10.69 -3.09
N TYR A 127 7.21 -11.73 -2.43
CA TYR A 127 6.52 -12.80 -3.12
C TYR A 127 5.30 -12.26 -3.88
N GLY A 128 5.30 -12.48 -5.18
CA GLY A 128 4.26 -12.01 -6.08
C GLY A 128 3.00 -12.86 -6.01
N ASP A 129 2.16 -12.62 -4.99
CA ASP A 129 0.89 -13.31 -4.80
C ASP A 129 -0.24 -12.27 -4.66
N GLY A 130 -1.43 -12.59 -5.19
CA GLY A 130 -2.59 -11.72 -5.14
C GLY A 130 -2.33 -10.35 -5.75
N ILE A 131 -2.46 -9.26 -4.97
CA ILE A 131 -2.29 -7.89 -5.47
C ILE A 131 -0.84 -7.58 -5.91
N PHE A 132 0.13 -8.37 -5.47
CA PHE A 132 1.53 -8.23 -5.87
C PHE A 132 1.93 -9.10 -7.06
N ASP A 133 1.01 -9.91 -7.60
CA ASP A 133 1.26 -10.70 -8.81
C ASP A 133 1.24 -9.81 -10.05
N ARG A 134 2.33 -9.82 -10.82
CA ARG A 134 2.52 -9.00 -12.01
C ARG A 134 1.95 -9.61 -13.28
N ASN A 135 1.64 -10.90 -13.25
CA ASN A 135 1.34 -11.63 -14.47
C ASN A 135 -0.13 -11.53 -14.88
N TRP A 136 -1.05 -11.33 -13.92
CA TRP A 136 -2.49 -11.36 -14.20
C TRP A 136 -3.31 -10.33 -13.42
N ASN A 137 -2.64 -9.33 -12.88
CA ASN A 137 -3.27 -8.25 -12.13
C ASN A 137 -3.18 -6.95 -12.93
N SER A 138 -4.30 -6.25 -13.06
CA SER A 138 -4.40 -4.98 -13.81
C SER A 138 -3.76 -3.80 -13.07
N TYR A 139 -3.36 -3.98 -11.82
CA TYR A 139 -2.77 -2.94 -10.96
C TYR A 139 -1.25 -3.09 -10.88
N THR A 140 -0.57 -3.22 -11.99
CA THR A 140 0.88 -3.49 -12.07
C THR A 140 1.67 -2.85 -10.92
N PRO A 141 2.23 -3.66 -10.01
CA PRO A 141 2.95 -3.13 -8.86
C PRO A 141 4.21 -2.36 -9.28
N VAL A 142 4.38 -1.18 -8.69
CA VAL A 142 5.63 -0.40 -8.80
C VAL A 142 6.61 -0.97 -7.79
N GLU A 143 7.77 -1.46 -8.26
CA GLU A 143 8.80 -2.00 -7.38
C GLU A 143 9.72 -0.90 -6.85
N LEU A 144 9.99 -0.99 -5.56
CA LEU A 144 10.95 -0.15 -4.84
C LEU A 144 12.22 -0.95 -4.59
N ASP A 145 13.36 -0.41 -4.97
CA ASP A 145 14.66 -1.03 -4.70
C ASP A 145 14.99 -1.01 -3.20
N MET A 146 15.94 -1.85 -2.80
CA MET A 146 16.41 -1.92 -1.42
C MET A 146 17.88 -1.46 -1.34
N PRO A 147 18.25 -0.71 -0.29
CA PRO A 147 17.44 -0.22 0.85
C PRO A 147 16.35 0.78 0.42
N LEU A 148 15.29 0.90 1.24
CA LEU A 148 14.18 1.83 0.95
C LEU A 148 14.70 3.28 0.91
N ASP A 149 14.47 3.96 -0.21
CA ASP A 149 14.82 5.37 -0.38
C ASP A 149 13.57 6.16 -0.81
N ILE A 150 13.20 7.13 0.00
CA ILE A 150 12.07 8.02 -0.29
C ILE A 150 12.30 8.91 -1.53
N ASN A 151 13.52 9.03 -1.98
CA ASN A 151 13.89 9.78 -3.18
C ASN A 151 13.99 8.91 -4.44
N ASP A 152 13.65 7.62 -4.33
CA ASP A 152 13.58 6.70 -5.48
C ASP A 152 12.78 7.35 -6.62
N PRO A 153 13.28 7.31 -7.87
CA PRO A 153 12.57 7.82 -9.04
C PRO A 153 11.14 7.28 -9.19
N MET A 154 10.90 6.02 -8.78
CA MET A 154 9.58 5.40 -8.85
C MET A 154 8.60 6.02 -7.85
N ILE A 155 9.07 6.42 -6.66
CA ILE A 155 8.27 7.19 -5.70
C ILE A 155 7.88 8.53 -6.30
N LYS A 156 8.84 9.23 -6.89
CA LYS A 156 8.60 10.54 -7.51
C LYS A 156 7.57 10.46 -8.65
N GLU A 157 7.69 9.44 -9.49
CA GLU A 157 6.72 9.22 -10.58
C GLU A 157 5.34 8.84 -10.03
N THR A 158 5.28 7.99 -9.01
CA THR A 158 4.02 7.65 -8.34
C THR A 158 3.33 8.88 -7.77
N LEU A 159 4.06 9.77 -7.12
CA LEU A 159 3.51 11.02 -6.59
C LEU A 159 2.95 11.91 -7.72
N ARG A 160 3.63 11.97 -8.87
CA ARG A 160 3.15 12.69 -10.06
C ARG A 160 1.82 12.10 -10.57
N VAL A 161 1.73 10.78 -10.68
CA VAL A 161 0.50 10.08 -11.09
C VAL A 161 -0.64 10.36 -10.12
N LEU A 162 -0.38 10.27 -8.82
CA LEU A 162 -1.38 10.56 -7.78
C LEU A 162 -1.86 12.02 -7.79
N GLU A 163 -0.97 12.96 -8.12
CA GLU A 163 -1.36 14.37 -8.27
C GLU A 163 -2.28 14.59 -9.49
N VAL A 164 -2.01 13.91 -10.61
CA VAL A 164 -2.89 13.93 -11.79
C VAL A 164 -4.25 13.31 -11.45
N TYR A 165 -4.26 12.12 -10.86
CA TYR A 165 -5.47 11.44 -10.41
C TYR A 165 -6.34 12.34 -9.52
N LYS A 166 -5.72 13.00 -8.52
CA LYS A 166 -6.43 13.95 -7.67
C LYS A 166 -7.11 15.05 -8.48
N LYS A 167 -6.38 15.69 -9.42
CA LYS A 167 -6.91 16.77 -10.25
C LYS A 167 -8.09 16.30 -11.11
N GLU A 168 -8.03 15.09 -11.67
CA GLU A 168 -9.11 14.51 -12.46
C GLU A 168 -10.38 14.27 -11.63
N ILE A 169 -10.24 13.71 -10.43
CA ILE A 169 -11.36 13.48 -9.52
C ILE A 169 -11.98 14.81 -9.04
N GLU A 170 -11.16 15.82 -8.75
CA GLU A 170 -11.64 17.14 -8.33
C GLU A 170 -12.35 17.90 -9.46
N ALA A 171 -11.93 17.71 -10.71
CA ALA A 171 -12.55 18.33 -11.88
C ALA A 171 -13.91 17.70 -12.27
N ASN A 172 -14.18 16.47 -11.85
CA ASN A 172 -15.41 15.72 -12.14
C ASN A 172 -16.49 15.84 -11.05
N LYS A 173 -16.28 16.70 -10.04
CA LYS A 173 -17.24 17.03 -8.97
C LYS A 173 -17.99 18.31 -9.29
#